data_1a2769a72f17f26bb887146733f85c83
#
_entry.id   1a2769a72f17f26bb887146733f85c83
#
_cell.length_a   1.000
_cell.length_b   1.000
_cell.length_c   1.000
_cell.angle_alpha   90.00
_cell.angle_beta   90.00
_cell.angle_gamma   90.00
#
_symmetry.space_group_name_H-M   'P 1'
#
loop_
_entity.id
_entity.type
_entity.pdbx_description
1 polymer ?
#
loop_
_entity_poly.entity_id
_entity_poly.type
_entity_poly.pdbx_seq_one_letter_code
_entity_poly.pdbx_strand_id
1 'polypeptide(L)'
;LSKITAYLNMLTKRGCDIGEPYIKHLEDEIWELRPLRDRILFAYFDNNEFILLSVFMKKTQKTPKSEIQKAKRNLKNYMDRRREYEKQTF
;
A
#
# COMPACT_ATOMS: atom_id res chain seq x y z
N LEU A 1 10.49 -17.72 -6.14
CA LEU A 1 9.90 -16.42 -5.90
C LEU A 1 9.55 -16.25 -4.43
N SER A 2 9.79 -15.08 -3.87
CA SER A 2 9.40 -14.79 -2.50
C SER A 2 7.88 -14.64 -2.39
N LYS A 3 7.37 -14.77 -1.18
CA LYS A 3 5.96 -14.52 -0.94
C LYS A 3 5.58 -13.07 -1.23
N ILE A 4 6.49 -12.14 -0.96
CA ILE A 4 6.26 -10.73 -1.28
C ILE A 4 6.02 -10.56 -2.78
N THR A 5 6.91 -11.12 -3.61
CA THR A 5 6.78 -11.03 -5.05
C THR A 5 5.47 -11.67 -5.54
N ALA A 6 5.14 -12.83 -5.01
CA ALA A 6 3.91 -13.52 -5.40
C ALA A 6 2.67 -12.68 -5.05
N TYR A 7 2.64 -12.08 -3.87
CA TYR A 7 1.50 -11.26 -3.46
C TYR A 7 1.40 -9.97 -4.27
N LEU A 8 2.54 -9.35 -4.58
CA LEU A 8 2.55 -8.15 -5.43
C LEU A 8 2.04 -8.48 -6.83
N ASN A 9 2.42 -9.64 -7.37
CA ASN A 9 1.93 -10.07 -8.68
C ASN A 9 0.41 -10.29 -8.66
N MET A 10 -0.11 -10.89 -7.60
CA MET A 10 -1.56 -11.06 -7.45
C MET A 10 -2.26 -9.70 -7.44
N LEU A 11 -1.70 -8.75 -6.69
CA LEU A 11 -2.27 -7.42 -6.57
C LEU A 11 -2.28 -6.69 -7.92
N THR A 12 -1.21 -6.78 -8.70
CA THR A 12 -1.15 -6.13 -10.00
C THR A 12 -2.12 -6.74 -11.01
N LYS A 13 -2.39 -8.03 -10.89
CA LYS A 13 -3.30 -8.71 -11.83
C LYS A 13 -4.77 -8.55 -11.47
N ARG A 14 -5.10 -8.55 -10.19
CA ARG A 14 -6.49 -8.62 -9.74
C ARG A 14 -6.93 -7.44 -8.90
N GLY A 15 -6.02 -6.56 -8.52
CA GLY A 15 -6.35 -5.43 -7.69
C GLY A 15 -6.86 -5.84 -6.31
N CYS A 16 -7.63 -4.96 -5.69
CA CYS A 16 -8.14 -5.22 -4.35
C CYS A 16 -9.20 -6.32 -4.30
N ASP A 17 -9.60 -6.87 -5.44
CA ASP A 17 -10.53 -8.00 -5.49
C ASP A 17 -9.96 -9.29 -4.93
N ILE A 18 -8.64 -9.38 -4.75
CA ILE A 18 -8.04 -10.58 -4.16
C ILE A 18 -8.50 -10.83 -2.73
N GLY A 19 -8.86 -9.77 -1.99
CA GLY A 19 -9.50 -9.90 -0.68
C GLY A 19 -8.65 -10.53 0.40
N GLU A 20 -9.27 -10.79 1.55
CA GLU A 20 -8.60 -11.48 2.65
C GLU A 20 -8.39 -12.95 2.30
N PRO A 21 -7.34 -13.58 2.82
CA PRO A 21 -6.37 -13.07 3.81
C PRO A 21 -5.21 -12.30 3.20
N TYR A 22 -5.21 -12.05 1.91
CA TYR A 22 -4.06 -11.47 1.19
C TYR A 22 -3.92 -9.99 1.46
N ILE A 23 -5.04 -9.26 1.46
CA ILE A 23 -5.05 -7.83 1.76
C ILE A 23 -6.14 -7.52 2.77
N LYS A 24 -6.00 -6.37 3.42
CA LYS A 24 -7.00 -5.86 4.35
C LYS A 24 -7.04 -4.35 4.24
N HIS A 25 -8.23 -3.79 4.19
CA HIS A 25 -8.40 -2.34 4.29
C HIS A 25 -8.21 -1.91 5.75
N LEU A 26 -7.35 -0.93 5.98
CA LEU A 26 -7.07 -0.45 7.34
C LEU A 26 -7.91 0.77 7.68
N GLU A 27 -7.60 1.91 7.07
CA GLU A 27 -8.38 3.14 7.26
C GLU A 27 -8.09 4.09 6.10
N ASP A 28 -9.07 4.92 5.78
CA ASP A 28 -8.98 5.89 4.68
C ASP A 28 -8.54 5.20 3.38
N GLU A 29 -7.48 5.68 2.73
CA GLU A 29 -6.97 5.09 1.50
C GLU A 29 -5.90 4.03 1.74
N ILE A 30 -5.66 3.65 3.00
CA ILE A 30 -4.55 2.76 3.35
C ILE A 30 -5.00 1.32 3.41
N TRP A 31 -4.35 0.48 2.62
CA TRP A 31 -4.53 -0.96 2.57
C TRP A 31 -3.27 -1.66 3.03
N GLU A 32 -3.41 -2.91 3.44
CA GLU A 32 -2.29 -3.73 3.92
C GLU A 32 -2.22 -5.01 3.12
N LEU A 33 -1.06 -5.26 2.50
CA LEU A 33 -0.73 -6.54 1.88
C LEU A 33 -0.02 -7.41 2.91
N ARG A 34 -0.36 -8.69 2.98
CA ARG A 34 -0.04 -9.53 4.15
C ARG A 34 0.71 -10.81 3.80
N PRO A 35 1.90 -10.76 3.15
CA PRO A 35 2.68 -11.96 2.84
C PRO A 35 3.43 -12.45 4.08
N LEU A 36 2.93 -13.54 4.68
CA LEU A 36 3.51 -14.15 5.89
C LEU A 36 3.63 -13.13 7.02
N ARG A 37 4.86 -12.83 7.46
CA ARG A 37 5.12 -11.85 8.54
C ARG A 37 5.32 -10.45 8.02
N ASP A 38 5.58 -10.31 6.73
CA ASP A 38 5.80 -9.00 6.15
C ASP A 38 4.48 -8.28 5.95
N ARG A 39 4.53 -6.96 6.07
CA ARG A 39 3.36 -6.11 5.82
C ARG A 39 3.78 -4.98 4.92
N ILE A 40 2.97 -4.74 3.89
CA ILE A 40 3.21 -3.65 2.94
C ILE A 40 1.96 -2.80 2.94
N LEU A 41 2.08 -1.55 3.40
CA LEU A 41 0.96 -0.62 3.34
C LEU A 41 0.99 0.09 2.00
N PHE A 42 -0.16 0.19 1.36
CA PHE A 42 -0.25 0.75 0.02
C PHE A 42 -1.57 1.51 -0.15
N ALA A 43 -1.59 2.37 -1.17
CA ALA A 43 -2.80 3.01 -1.64
C ALA A 43 -3.11 2.51 -3.04
N TYR A 44 -4.39 2.44 -3.36
CA TYR A 44 -4.87 1.94 -4.65
C TYR A 44 -5.61 3.06 -5.37
N PHE A 45 -5.30 3.24 -6.64
CA PHE A 45 -5.98 4.22 -7.50
C PHE A 45 -6.70 3.52 -8.65
N ASP A 46 -7.67 4.20 -9.23
CA ASP A 46 -8.62 3.62 -10.17
C ASP A 46 -8.01 2.94 -11.40
N ASN A 47 -6.82 3.27 -11.82
CA ASN A 47 -6.21 2.74 -13.03
C ASN A 47 -5.30 1.55 -12.77
N ASN A 48 -5.60 0.75 -11.75
CA ASN A 48 -4.75 -0.37 -11.32
C ASN A 48 -3.35 0.10 -10.91
N GLU A 49 -3.25 1.33 -10.44
CA GLU A 49 -2.01 1.87 -9.90
C GLU A 49 -1.96 1.64 -8.40
N PHE A 50 -0.79 1.25 -7.92
CA PHE A 50 -0.55 1.04 -6.50
C PHE A 50 0.65 1.87 -6.08
N ILE A 51 0.56 2.47 -4.90
CA ILE A 51 1.66 3.20 -4.32
C ILE A 51 2.05 2.50 -3.03
N LEU A 52 3.26 1.96 -2.99
CA LEU A 52 3.77 1.31 -1.80
C LEU A 52 4.25 2.38 -0.83
N LEU A 53 3.75 2.37 0.38
CA LEU A 53 3.91 3.45 1.33
C LEU A 53 4.77 3.10 2.53
N SER A 54 4.76 1.85 2.96
CA SER A 54 5.52 1.41 4.12
C SER A 54 5.68 -0.10 4.08
N VAL A 55 6.84 -0.59 4.49
CA VAL A 55 7.11 -2.02 4.58
C VAL A 55 7.69 -2.29 5.96
N PHE A 56 7.14 -3.28 6.65
CA PHE A 56 7.63 -3.64 7.98
C PHE A 56 7.30 -5.10 8.28
N MET A 57 7.99 -5.65 9.29
CA MET A 57 7.73 -7.00 9.75
C MET A 57 6.74 -6.93 10.91
N LYS A 58 5.69 -7.73 10.84
CA LYS A 58 4.67 -7.76 11.89
C LYS A 58 5.23 -8.35 13.16
N LYS A 59 5.09 -7.63 14.27
CA LYS A 59 5.52 -8.07 15.61
C LYS A 59 4.36 -8.14 16.59
N THR A 60 3.19 -7.62 16.21
CA THR A 60 2.02 -7.55 17.08
C THR A 60 0.78 -7.99 16.32
N GLN A 61 -0.33 -8.20 17.04
CA GLN A 61 -1.59 -8.59 16.42
C GLN A 61 -2.14 -7.52 15.50
N LYS A 62 -2.06 -6.26 15.90
CA LYS A 62 -2.58 -5.14 15.12
C LYS A 62 -1.45 -4.43 14.40
N THR A 63 -1.78 -3.84 13.27
CA THR A 63 -0.88 -2.94 12.56
C THR A 63 -0.59 -1.73 13.44
N PRO A 64 0.68 -1.42 13.72
CA PRO A 64 1.02 -0.27 14.56
C PRO A 64 0.49 1.03 13.96
N LYS A 65 -0.06 1.88 14.82
CA LYS A 65 -0.55 3.20 14.38
C LYS A 65 0.58 4.04 13.78
N SER A 66 1.80 3.87 14.28
CA SER A 66 2.96 4.61 13.73
C SER A 66 3.19 4.27 12.27
N GLU A 67 3.02 3.02 11.87
CA GLU A 67 3.18 2.62 10.47
C GLU A 67 2.05 3.19 9.62
N ILE A 68 0.83 3.20 10.13
CA ILE A 68 -0.30 3.78 9.40
C ILE A 68 -0.08 5.28 9.21
N GLN A 69 0.37 5.98 10.24
CA GLN A 69 0.65 7.42 10.14
C GLN A 69 1.77 7.70 9.16
N LYS A 70 2.81 6.87 9.18
CA LYS A 70 3.90 6.98 8.21
C LYS A 70 3.39 6.79 6.78
N ALA A 71 2.53 5.79 6.57
CA ALA A 71 1.95 5.54 5.26
C ALA A 71 1.12 6.75 4.79
N LYS A 72 0.32 7.33 5.69
CA LYS A 72 -0.48 8.50 5.34
C LYS A 72 0.39 9.70 4.96
N ARG A 73 1.47 9.94 5.72
CA ARG A 73 2.41 11.01 5.37
C ARG A 73 3.05 10.78 4.01
N ASN A 74 3.47 9.54 3.76
CA ASN A 74 4.10 9.19 2.49
C ASN A 74 3.14 9.36 1.32
N LEU A 75 1.88 9.00 1.53
CA LEU A 75 0.86 9.19 0.50
C LEU A 75 0.64 10.67 0.22
N LYS A 76 0.52 11.48 1.28
CA LYS A 76 0.35 12.92 1.11
C LYS A 76 1.53 13.53 0.35
N ASN A 77 2.75 13.17 0.73
CA ASN A 77 3.95 13.65 0.05
C ASN A 77 3.97 13.25 -1.42
N TYR A 78 3.58 12.02 -1.72
CA TYR A 78 3.51 11.56 -3.10
C TYR A 78 2.47 12.34 -3.89
N MET A 79 1.29 12.56 -3.33
CA MET A 79 0.22 13.28 -4.01
C MET A 79 0.61 14.74 -4.25
N ASP A 80 1.27 15.37 -3.27
CA ASP A 80 1.73 16.75 -3.42
C ASP A 80 2.76 16.88 -4.54
N ARG A 81 3.72 15.93 -4.60
CA ARG A 81 4.73 15.93 -5.66
C ARG A 81 4.13 15.67 -7.03
N ARG A 82 3.17 14.77 -7.11
CA ARG A 82 2.48 14.48 -8.36
C ARG A 82 1.74 15.72 -8.87
N ARG A 83 1.09 16.45 -7.98
CA ARG A 83 0.39 17.68 -8.32
C ARG A 83 1.34 18.75 -8.84
N GLU A 84 2.50 18.90 -8.18
CA GLU A 84 3.53 19.85 -8.65
C GLU A 84 4.04 19.48 -10.03
N TYR A 85 4.30 18.20 -10.25
CA TYR A 85 4.76 17.72 -11.55
C TYR A 85 3.74 18.02 -12.65
N GLU A 86 2.48 17.77 -12.40
CA GLU A 86 1.41 18.02 -13.37
C GLU A 86 1.31 19.50 -13.71
N LYS A 87 1.50 20.39 -12.73
CA LYS A 87 1.50 21.83 -12.96
C LYS A 87 2.66 22.27 -13.85
N GLN A 88 3.81 21.63 -13.70
CA GLN A 88 5.00 21.99 -14.47
C GLN A 88 4.96 21.48 -15.91
N THR A 89 4.15 20.49 -16.18
CA THR A 89 4.08 19.86 -17.49
C THR A 89 3.29 20.70 -18.50
N PHE A 90 2.54 21.66 -18.03
CA PHE A 90 1.73 22.53 -18.91
C PHE A 90 2.26 23.94 -18.95
#